data_4d0254368df13169717f65118f810d89
#
_entry.id   4d0254368df13169717f65118f810d89
#
_cell.length_a   1.000
_cell.length_b   1.000
_cell.length_c   1.000
_cell.angle_alpha   90.00
_cell.angle_beta   90.00
_cell.angle_gamma   90.00
#
_symmetry.space_group_name_H-M   'P 1'
#
loop_
_entity.id
_entity.type
_entity.pdbx_description
1 polymer ?
#
loop_
_entity_poly.entity_id
_entity_poly.type
_entity_poly.pdbx_seq_one_letter_code
_entity_poly.pdbx_strand_id
1 'polypeptide(L)'
;MKQVKFIHAADLHLDSPFKGMEMNVAQSVWERMKQSTFESFERIVDKAIQERVDFVLLAGDLYDAETRSLRAQVFVREQMKRLSQYDIPVFIIHGNHDHLGGSWAAIEFPENVHVFTEPYVEEKSFYKNGELLASIYGFSYLQQAVTDNMTAQYTKMSDAPFHIGMLHGSVEGDAEHNRYAPFQIRELKEKQFDYWALGHIHKREILSEEPCIIYPGNIQGRHRKETGEKGAYL
;
A
#
# COMPACT_ATOMS: atom_id res chain seq x y z
N MET A 1 -2.92 26.95 -8.68
CA MET A 1 -3.37 25.58 -9.02
C MET A 1 -3.48 24.78 -7.73
N LYS A 2 -4.53 23.97 -7.55
CA LYS A 2 -4.60 23.03 -6.44
C LYS A 2 -3.50 21.98 -6.64
N GLN A 3 -2.85 21.56 -5.57
CA GLN A 3 -1.74 20.59 -5.60
C GLN A 3 -1.89 19.65 -4.42
N VAL A 4 -1.58 18.38 -4.62
CA VAL A 4 -1.55 17.33 -3.61
C VAL A 4 -0.16 16.70 -3.61
N LYS A 5 0.39 16.51 -2.42
CA LYS A 5 1.69 15.87 -2.19
C LYS A 5 1.49 14.67 -1.26
N PHE A 6 1.83 13.49 -1.70
CA PHE A 6 1.61 12.28 -0.93
C PHE A 6 2.71 11.24 -1.13
N ILE A 7 2.81 10.30 -0.21
CA ILE A 7 3.63 9.10 -0.38
C ILE A 7 2.72 7.91 -0.73
N HIS A 8 3.14 7.13 -1.73
CA HIS A 8 2.56 5.84 -2.08
C HIS A 8 3.57 4.72 -1.82
N ALA A 9 3.23 3.82 -0.91
CA ALA A 9 3.96 2.59 -0.61
C ALA A 9 3.01 1.38 -0.66
N ALA A 10 3.57 0.20 -0.90
CA ALA A 10 2.85 -1.08 -0.90
C ALA A 10 3.80 -2.21 -0.50
N ASP A 11 3.26 -3.39 -0.27
CA ASP A 11 4.03 -4.62 -0.10
C ASP A 11 5.13 -4.47 0.98
N LEU A 12 4.73 -3.97 2.17
CA LEU A 12 5.65 -3.74 3.28
C LEU A 12 6.18 -5.04 3.85
N HIS A 13 5.33 -6.09 3.90
CA HIS A 13 5.65 -7.42 4.40
C HIS A 13 6.48 -7.40 5.69
N LEU A 14 6.06 -6.60 6.65
CA LEU A 14 6.77 -6.41 7.90
C LEU A 14 6.91 -7.73 8.67
N ASP A 15 8.12 -7.97 9.18
CA ASP A 15 8.49 -9.19 9.91
C ASP A 15 8.40 -10.48 9.08
N SER A 16 8.39 -10.35 7.75
CA SER A 16 8.37 -11.49 6.83
C SER A 16 9.69 -12.25 6.85
N PRO A 17 9.67 -13.60 6.82
CA PRO A 17 10.89 -14.37 6.73
C PRO A 17 11.58 -14.18 5.37
N PHE A 18 12.90 -14.05 5.38
CA PHE A 18 13.73 -14.01 4.18
C PHE A 18 13.96 -15.45 3.67
N LYS A 19 13.14 -15.89 2.71
CA LYS A 19 13.14 -17.28 2.24
C LYS A 19 14.50 -17.69 1.62
N GLY A 20 15.06 -18.79 2.11
CA GLY A 20 16.27 -19.42 1.57
C GLY A 20 17.60 -18.73 1.89
N MET A 21 17.64 -17.81 2.84
CA MET A 21 18.87 -17.08 3.21
C MET A 21 19.44 -17.43 4.59
N GLU A 22 18.65 -18.05 5.48
CA GLU A 22 19.03 -18.36 6.87
C GLU A 22 20.31 -19.18 7.01
N MET A 23 20.50 -20.17 6.14
CA MET A 23 21.58 -21.16 6.29
C MET A 23 22.97 -20.70 5.85
N ASN A 24 23.09 -19.50 5.24
CA ASN A 24 24.33 -19.09 4.58
C ASN A 24 24.85 -17.71 5.02
N VAL A 25 24.31 -17.13 6.08
CA VAL A 25 24.72 -15.80 6.56
C VAL A 25 25.08 -15.83 8.04
N ALA A 26 25.99 -14.95 8.47
CA ALA A 26 26.31 -14.79 9.87
C ALA A 26 25.09 -14.30 10.66
N GLN A 27 24.99 -14.72 11.93
CA GLN A 27 23.85 -14.37 12.81
C GLN A 27 23.58 -12.85 12.86
N SER A 28 24.61 -12.04 12.94
CA SER A 28 24.49 -10.57 12.96
C SER A 28 23.92 -10.00 11.66
N VAL A 29 24.25 -10.61 10.51
CA VAL A 29 23.68 -10.22 9.20
C VAL A 29 22.22 -10.63 9.14
N TRP A 30 21.88 -11.83 9.60
CA TRP A 30 20.53 -12.33 9.67
C TRP A 30 19.60 -11.41 10.51
N GLU A 31 20.06 -10.99 11.67
CA GLU A 31 19.31 -10.07 12.53
C GLU A 31 19.08 -8.70 11.87
N ARG A 32 20.11 -8.17 11.19
CA ARG A 32 19.95 -6.93 10.41
C ARG A 32 18.94 -7.09 9.26
N MET A 33 18.96 -8.23 8.57
CA MET A 33 17.99 -8.51 7.52
C MET A 33 16.57 -8.51 8.06
N LYS A 34 16.30 -9.20 9.17
CA LYS A 34 14.97 -9.18 9.81
C LYS A 34 14.51 -7.78 10.23
N GLN A 35 15.44 -6.90 10.56
CA GLN A 35 15.13 -5.53 10.94
C GLN A 35 14.92 -4.60 9.73
N SER A 36 15.39 -4.97 8.55
CA SER A 36 15.45 -4.07 7.39
C SER A 36 14.08 -3.62 6.88
N THR A 37 13.03 -4.43 6.98
CA THR A 37 11.66 -4.02 6.60
C THR A 37 11.13 -2.93 7.52
N PHE A 38 11.40 -3.07 8.82
CA PHE A 38 11.02 -2.06 9.82
C PHE A 38 11.75 -0.74 9.59
N GLU A 39 13.08 -0.79 9.41
CA GLU A 39 13.89 0.40 9.12
C GLU A 39 13.48 1.08 7.81
N SER A 40 13.13 0.30 6.78
CA SER A 40 12.67 0.85 5.50
C SER A 40 11.34 1.57 5.64
N PHE A 41 10.39 1.01 6.39
CA PHE A 41 9.12 1.67 6.63
C PHE A 41 9.28 2.92 7.52
N GLU A 42 10.12 2.87 8.54
CA GLU A 42 10.44 4.03 9.38
C GLU A 42 11.00 5.19 8.54
N ARG A 43 11.92 4.92 7.60
CA ARG A 43 12.45 5.94 6.68
C ARG A 43 11.36 6.54 5.77
N ILE A 44 10.38 5.74 5.34
CA ILE A 44 9.24 6.24 4.57
C ILE A 44 8.40 7.20 5.40
N VAL A 45 8.13 6.86 6.66
CA VAL A 45 7.42 7.74 7.61
C VAL A 45 8.22 9.00 7.91
N ASP A 46 9.54 8.89 8.14
CA ASP A 46 10.42 10.05 8.33
C ASP A 46 10.37 10.98 7.12
N LYS A 47 10.38 10.39 5.90
CA LYS A 47 10.30 11.15 4.67
C LYS A 47 8.94 11.85 4.52
N ALA A 48 7.84 11.18 4.88
CA ALA A 48 6.51 11.78 4.87
C ALA A 48 6.43 13.02 5.77
N ILE A 49 6.97 12.92 6.98
CA ILE A 49 7.03 14.03 7.96
C ILE A 49 7.94 15.15 7.44
N GLN A 50 9.15 14.82 6.98
CA GLN A 50 10.11 15.79 6.46
C GLN A 50 9.54 16.60 5.31
N GLU A 51 8.89 15.92 4.37
CA GLU A 51 8.30 16.52 3.17
C GLU A 51 6.95 17.19 3.44
N ARG A 52 6.38 17.01 4.63
CA ARG A 52 5.06 17.53 5.01
C ARG A 52 4.02 17.14 3.98
N VAL A 53 3.93 15.84 3.71
CA VAL A 53 2.95 15.32 2.73
C VAL A 53 1.53 15.54 3.21
N ASP A 54 0.60 15.65 2.28
CA ASP A 54 -0.81 15.80 2.57
C ASP A 54 -1.42 14.51 3.15
N PHE A 55 -0.93 13.35 2.69
CA PHE A 55 -1.33 12.03 3.20
C PHE A 55 -0.36 10.93 2.74
N VAL A 56 -0.56 9.73 3.27
CA VAL A 56 0.16 8.51 2.88
C VAL A 56 -0.84 7.47 2.37
N LEU A 57 -0.51 6.78 1.27
CA LEU A 57 -1.25 5.65 0.71
C LEU A 57 -0.47 4.37 0.96
N LEU A 58 -1.10 3.37 1.57
CA LEU A 58 -0.56 2.03 1.77
C LEU A 58 -1.42 1.03 0.99
N ALA A 59 -0.91 0.58 -0.16
CA ALA A 59 -1.69 -0.18 -1.14
C ALA A 59 -1.59 -1.70 -0.94
N GLY A 60 -1.79 -2.18 0.30
CA GLY A 60 -1.92 -3.58 0.67
C GLY A 60 -0.61 -4.27 1.05
N ASP A 61 -0.75 -5.47 1.58
CA ASP A 61 0.33 -6.35 2.05
C ASP A 61 1.28 -5.68 3.06
N LEU A 62 0.69 -5.07 4.12
CA LEU A 62 1.46 -4.50 5.23
C LEU A 62 2.17 -5.60 6.02
N TYR A 63 1.55 -6.77 6.11
CA TYR A 63 2.03 -7.93 6.86
C TYR A 63 2.08 -9.18 5.98
N ASP A 64 2.80 -10.20 6.42
CA ASP A 64 2.74 -11.53 5.79
C ASP A 64 1.70 -12.40 6.50
N ALA A 65 0.89 -13.15 5.73
CA ALA A 65 -0.18 -13.99 6.24
C ALA A 65 0.32 -15.07 7.21
N GLU A 66 1.51 -15.62 6.93
CA GLU A 66 2.11 -16.68 7.73
C GLU A 66 2.68 -16.19 9.07
N THR A 67 2.97 -14.90 9.19
CA THR A 67 3.67 -14.31 10.34
C THR A 67 3.12 -12.95 10.73
N ARG A 68 1.79 -12.85 10.89
CA ARG A 68 1.16 -11.62 11.40
C ARG A 68 1.61 -11.31 12.83
N SER A 69 2.88 -10.97 12.97
CA SER A 69 3.45 -10.79 14.29
C SER A 69 2.83 -9.61 15.00
N LEU A 70 2.53 -9.78 16.28
CA LEU A 70 2.07 -8.69 17.15
C LEU A 70 3.09 -7.53 17.13
N ARG A 71 4.37 -7.85 17.03
CA ARG A 71 5.47 -6.88 16.92
C ARG A 71 5.28 -5.97 15.70
N ALA A 72 5.00 -6.55 14.51
CA ALA A 72 4.79 -5.79 13.29
C ALA A 72 3.55 -4.89 13.40
N GLN A 73 2.45 -5.40 13.95
CA GLN A 73 1.22 -4.63 14.13
C GLN A 73 1.41 -3.45 15.10
N VAL A 74 2.07 -3.68 16.24
CA VAL A 74 2.40 -2.62 17.21
C VAL A 74 3.31 -1.58 16.56
N PHE A 75 4.32 -2.02 15.80
CA PHE A 75 5.23 -1.10 15.11
C PHE A 75 4.49 -0.21 14.10
N VAL A 76 3.62 -0.78 13.25
CA VAL A 76 2.81 0.02 12.31
C VAL A 76 1.98 1.04 13.06
N ARG A 77 1.26 0.64 14.11
CA ARG A 77 0.47 1.56 14.93
C ARG A 77 1.31 2.72 15.48
N GLU A 78 2.52 2.45 15.98
CA GLU A 78 3.40 3.53 16.47
C GLU A 78 3.86 4.47 15.34
N GLN A 79 4.12 3.94 14.12
CA GLN A 79 4.40 4.78 12.96
C GLN A 79 3.19 5.65 12.58
N MET A 80 1.97 5.09 12.64
CA MET A 80 0.74 5.87 12.40
C MET A 80 0.55 6.99 13.43
N LYS A 81 0.86 6.73 14.71
CA LYS A 81 0.86 7.77 15.76
C LYS A 81 1.87 8.88 15.47
N ARG A 82 3.04 8.55 14.93
CA ARG A 82 4.03 9.58 14.53
C ARG A 82 3.46 10.47 13.43
N LEU A 83 2.82 9.89 12.41
CA LEU A 83 2.15 10.67 11.36
C LEU A 83 0.99 11.52 11.90
N SER A 84 0.22 10.98 12.86
CA SER A 84 -0.87 11.70 13.54
C SER A 84 -0.39 12.97 14.24
N GLN A 85 0.82 12.97 14.84
CA GLN A 85 1.42 14.16 15.49
C GLN A 85 1.69 15.32 14.52
N TYR A 86 1.68 15.06 13.21
CA TYR A 86 1.87 16.02 12.14
C TYR A 86 0.63 16.22 11.27
N ASP A 87 -0.54 15.75 11.76
CA ASP A 87 -1.81 15.81 11.04
C ASP A 87 -1.77 15.16 9.65
N ILE A 88 -0.96 14.12 9.47
CA ILE A 88 -0.83 13.39 8.21
C ILE A 88 -1.77 12.17 8.25
N PRO A 89 -2.87 12.16 7.47
CA PRO A 89 -3.75 11.00 7.36
C PRO A 89 -3.11 9.89 6.54
N VAL A 90 -3.53 8.65 6.82
CA VAL A 90 -3.07 7.45 6.13
C VAL A 90 -4.26 6.68 5.61
N PHE A 91 -4.28 6.38 4.31
CA PHE A 91 -5.28 5.54 3.68
C PHE A 91 -4.71 4.16 3.41
N ILE A 92 -5.41 3.13 3.87
CA ILE A 92 -4.94 1.73 3.82
C ILE A 92 -5.97 0.85 3.15
N ILE A 93 -5.52 0.10 2.14
CA ILE A 93 -6.19 -1.13 1.69
C ILE A 93 -5.39 -2.34 2.15
N HIS A 94 -6.05 -3.47 2.37
CA HIS A 94 -5.42 -4.76 2.64
C HIS A 94 -5.38 -5.62 1.38
N GLY A 95 -4.27 -6.33 1.17
CA GLY A 95 -4.05 -7.23 0.05
C GLY A 95 -4.31 -8.70 0.40
N ASN A 96 -3.68 -9.59 -0.37
CA ASN A 96 -3.88 -11.03 -0.24
C ASN A 96 -3.12 -11.63 0.96
N HIS A 97 -2.01 -11.04 1.39
CA HIS A 97 -1.26 -11.49 2.56
C HIS A 97 -1.83 -10.97 3.87
N ASP A 98 -2.51 -9.86 3.86
CA ASP A 98 -3.04 -9.23 5.07
C ASP A 98 -4.56 -9.01 5.04
N HIS A 99 -5.30 -9.86 4.30
CA HIS A 99 -6.75 -9.79 4.11
C HIS A 99 -7.52 -9.72 5.44
N LEU A 100 -8.65 -9.01 5.46
CA LEU A 100 -9.40 -8.70 6.68
C LEU A 100 -10.07 -9.93 7.34
N GLY A 101 -10.38 -10.98 6.59
CA GLY A 101 -10.99 -12.21 7.11
C GLY A 101 -10.04 -13.12 7.88
N GLY A 102 -8.78 -12.70 8.09
CA GLY A 102 -7.81 -13.45 8.87
C GLY A 102 -7.96 -13.25 10.38
N SER A 103 -7.25 -14.06 11.17
CA SER A 103 -7.16 -13.88 12.62
C SER A 103 -6.18 -12.76 12.96
N TRP A 104 -6.67 -11.64 13.52
CA TRP A 104 -5.88 -10.47 13.89
C TRP A 104 -5.86 -10.25 15.39
N ALA A 105 -4.76 -9.71 15.91
CA ALA A 105 -4.83 -9.02 17.18
C ALA A 105 -5.65 -7.73 16.99
N ALA A 106 -6.60 -7.47 17.87
CA ALA A 106 -7.41 -6.25 17.83
C ALA A 106 -6.54 -5.04 18.24
N ILE A 107 -5.70 -4.55 17.33
CA ILE A 107 -4.90 -3.34 17.53
C ILE A 107 -5.64 -2.19 16.86
N GLU A 108 -6.12 -1.27 17.66
CA GLU A 108 -6.75 -0.04 17.17
C GLU A 108 -5.70 0.91 16.60
N PHE A 109 -5.98 1.42 15.41
CA PHE A 109 -5.23 2.51 14.81
C PHE A 109 -5.67 3.87 15.38
N PRO A 110 -4.79 4.90 15.37
CA PRO A 110 -5.19 6.27 15.68
C PRO A 110 -6.15 6.84 14.63
N GLU A 111 -6.86 7.91 14.99
CA GLU A 111 -7.95 8.51 14.18
C GLU A 111 -7.52 9.00 12.78
N ASN A 112 -6.22 9.28 12.57
CA ASN A 112 -5.70 9.67 11.26
C ASN A 112 -5.60 8.51 10.25
N VAL A 113 -5.94 7.28 10.64
CA VAL A 113 -5.86 6.10 9.76
C VAL A 113 -7.24 5.75 9.23
N HIS A 114 -7.36 5.73 7.92
CA HIS A 114 -8.57 5.43 7.18
C HIS A 114 -8.43 4.10 6.44
N VAL A 115 -8.83 3.00 7.07
CA VAL A 115 -8.81 1.68 6.45
C VAL A 115 -10.06 1.50 5.59
N PHE A 116 -9.90 1.05 4.36
CA PHE A 116 -11.00 0.54 3.54
C PHE A 116 -11.36 -0.85 4.04
N THR A 117 -12.57 -1.04 4.52
CA THR A 117 -12.97 -2.27 5.23
C THR A 117 -13.95 -3.13 4.45
N GLU A 118 -14.53 -2.59 3.39
CA GLU A 118 -15.53 -3.28 2.61
C GLU A 118 -14.92 -4.10 1.45
N PRO A 119 -15.60 -5.18 1.00
CA PRO A 119 -15.17 -5.99 -0.14
C PRO A 119 -15.50 -5.32 -1.49
N TYR A 120 -16.09 -4.17 -1.48
CA TYR A 120 -16.40 -3.34 -2.64
C TYR A 120 -15.69 -1.99 -2.52
N VAL A 121 -15.62 -1.28 -3.65
CA VAL A 121 -14.91 0.00 -3.70
C VAL A 121 -15.67 1.06 -2.90
N GLU A 122 -15.02 1.60 -1.87
CA GLU A 122 -15.47 2.74 -1.08
C GLU A 122 -14.76 4.02 -1.52
N GLU A 123 -15.35 5.17 -1.21
CA GLU A 123 -14.71 6.48 -1.29
C GLU A 123 -14.38 7.00 0.11
N LYS A 124 -13.19 7.57 0.27
CA LYS A 124 -12.79 8.34 1.45
C LYS A 124 -12.27 9.71 1.01
N SER A 125 -12.83 10.76 1.60
CA SER A 125 -12.52 12.14 1.23
C SER A 125 -11.32 12.67 2.01
N PHE A 126 -10.44 13.39 1.33
CA PHE A 126 -9.37 14.17 1.95
C PHE A 126 -9.67 15.67 1.86
N TYR A 127 -9.68 16.33 3.01
CA TYR A 127 -9.89 17.76 3.13
C TYR A 127 -8.60 18.46 3.54
N LYS A 128 -8.30 19.58 2.91
CA LYS A 128 -7.19 20.46 3.27
C LYS A 128 -7.74 21.86 3.54
N ASN A 129 -7.47 22.38 4.74
CA ASN A 129 -8.01 23.69 5.17
C ASN A 129 -9.55 23.80 5.06
N GLY A 130 -10.27 22.71 5.30
CA GLY A 130 -11.74 22.66 5.21
C GLY A 130 -12.30 22.50 3.79
N GLU A 131 -11.47 22.49 2.75
CA GLU A 131 -11.90 22.25 1.36
C GLU A 131 -11.62 20.80 0.96
N LEU A 132 -12.58 20.18 0.26
CA LEU A 132 -12.38 18.88 -0.38
C LEU A 132 -11.30 19.02 -1.45
N LEU A 133 -10.22 18.24 -1.31
CA LEU A 133 -9.06 18.31 -2.19
C LEU A 133 -8.88 17.03 -3.00
N ALA A 134 -9.05 15.88 -2.39
CA ALA A 134 -8.92 14.60 -3.07
C ALA A 134 -9.98 13.60 -2.59
N SER A 135 -10.39 12.71 -3.48
CA SER A 135 -11.16 11.52 -3.15
C SER A 135 -10.32 10.28 -3.45
N ILE A 136 -10.18 9.45 -2.44
CA ILE A 136 -9.41 8.22 -2.47
C ILE A 136 -10.39 7.05 -2.53
N TYR A 137 -10.24 6.19 -3.53
CA TYR A 137 -11.09 5.04 -3.77
C TYR A 137 -10.30 3.76 -3.57
N GLY A 138 -10.90 2.78 -2.92
CA GLY A 138 -10.24 1.50 -2.69
C GLY A 138 -11.16 0.47 -2.06
N PHE A 139 -10.69 -0.75 -1.98
CA PHE A 139 -11.32 -1.84 -1.25
C PHE A 139 -10.23 -2.72 -0.62
N SER A 140 -10.57 -3.46 0.41
CA SER A 140 -9.69 -4.46 1.00
C SER A 140 -10.15 -5.87 0.71
N TYR A 141 -9.20 -6.78 0.63
CA TYR A 141 -9.48 -8.20 0.52
C TYR A 141 -10.10 -8.71 1.82
N LEU A 142 -11.24 -9.39 1.74
CA LEU A 142 -11.83 -10.12 2.88
C LEU A 142 -11.29 -11.55 2.99
N GLN A 143 -10.77 -12.10 1.93
CA GLN A 143 -10.19 -13.44 1.85
C GLN A 143 -8.89 -13.38 1.04
N GLN A 144 -8.06 -14.41 1.16
CA GLN A 144 -6.74 -14.44 0.55
C GLN A 144 -6.74 -14.20 -0.97
N ALA A 145 -7.79 -14.58 -1.66
CA ALA A 145 -7.88 -14.43 -3.11
C ALA A 145 -9.15 -13.66 -3.52
N VAL A 146 -8.96 -12.57 -4.25
CA VAL A 146 -9.98 -11.90 -5.03
C VAL A 146 -9.66 -12.17 -6.50
N THR A 147 -10.50 -12.96 -7.17
CA THR A 147 -10.29 -13.37 -8.56
C THR A 147 -11.07 -12.54 -9.57
N ASP A 148 -12.00 -11.76 -9.07
CA ASP A 148 -12.85 -10.88 -9.87
C ASP A 148 -12.12 -9.60 -10.28
N ASN A 149 -12.44 -9.12 -11.49
CA ASN A 149 -12.02 -7.79 -11.91
C ASN A 149 -12.86 -6.73 -11.21
N MET A 150 -12.24 -5.96 -10.33
CA MET A 150 -12.90 -4.95 -9.51
C MET A 150 -12.98 -3.57 -10.18
N THR A 151 -12.39 -3.39 -11.36
CA THR A 151 -12.29 -2.07 -12.02
C THR A 151 -13.64 -1.43 -12.31
N ALA A 152 -14.67 -2.24 -12.60
CA ALA A 152 -16.02 -1.73 -12.87
C ALA A 152 -16.59 -0.92 -11.70
N GLN A 153 -16.19 -1.21 -10.47
CA GLN A 153 -16.69 -0.54 -9.26
C GLN A 153 -16.07 0.83 -9.00
N TYR A 154 -14.93 1.16 -9.64
CA TYR A 154 -14.29 2.46 -9.49
C TYR A 154 -15.04 3.49 -10.35
N THR A 155 -15.80 4.34 -9.69
CA THR A 155 -16.53 5.46 -10.30
C THR A 155 -16.30 6.71 -9.46
N LYS A 156 -16.21 7.89 -10.11
CA LYS A 156 -16.13 9.15 -9.38
C LYS A 156 -17.46 9.41 -8.67
N MET A 157 -17.41 9.52 -7.34
CA MET A 157 -18.60 9.72 -6.48
C MET A 157 -18.71 11.14 -5.95
N SER A 158 -17.72 12.00 -6.22
CA SER A 158 -17.66 13.39 -5.73
C SER A 158 -17.08 14.33 -6.78
N ASP A 159 -17.15 15.63 -6.51
CA ASP A 159 -16.55 16.69 -7.31
C ASP A 159 -15.15 17.09 -6.80
N ALA A 160 -14.43 16.17 -6.18
CA ALA A 160 -13.08 16.44 -5.73
C ALA A 160 -12.17 16.85 -6.88
N PRO A 161 -11.23 17.79 -6.69
CA PRO A 161 -10.25 18.15 -7.72
C PRO A 161 -9.36 16.99 -8.16
N PHE A 162 -9.07 16.05 -7.24
CA PHE A 162 -8.23 14.89 -7.52
C PHE A 162 -8.94 13.59 -7.14
N HIS A 163 -8.86 12.61 -8.03
CA HIS A 163 -9.39 11.26 -7.83
C HIS A 163 -8.25 10.24 -7.89
N ILE A 164 -8.07 9.49 -6.79
CA ILE A 164 -6.99 8.53 -6.63
C ILE A 164 -7.58 7.14 -6.39
N GLY A 165 -7.25 6.17 -7.25
CA GLY A 165 -7.61 4.78 -7.05
C GLY A 165 -6.49 4.03 -6.33
N MET A 166 -6.85 3.24 -5.31
CA MET A 166 -5.95 2.28 -4.65
C MET A 166 -6.40 0.86 -5.02
N LEU A 167 -5.51 0.05 -5.59
CA LEU A 167 -5.84 -1.30 -6.01
C LEU A 167 -4.66 -2.24 -5.76
N HIS A 168 -4.89 -3.28 -4.97
CA HIS A 168 -3.94 -4.37 -4.79
C HIS A 168 -4.29 -5.48 -5.77
N GLY A 169 -3.51 -5.64 -6.85
CA GLY A 169 -3.85 -6.59 -7.90
C GLY A 169 -2.83 -6.65 -9.02
N SER A 170 -3.04 -7.56 -9.98
CA SER A 170 -2.12 -7.81 -11.10
C SER A 170 -2.72 -7.43 -12.45
N VAL A 171 -1.87 -7.03 -13.40
CA VAL A 171 -2.29 -6.84 -14.78
C VAL A 171 -2.72 -8.17 -15.38
N GLU A 172 -3.86 -8.19 -16.07
CA GLU A 172 -4.39 -9.40 -16.71
C GLU A 172 -3.42 -9.90 -17.79
N GLY A 173 -3.12 -11.22 -17.76
CA GLY A 173 -2.20 -11.84 -18.70
C GLY A 173 -0.75 -11.88 -18.24
N ASP A 174 -0.42 -11.34 -17.08
CA ASP A 174 0.89 -11.53 -16.46
C ASP A 174 1.04 -13.00 -16.06
N ALA A 175 1.97 -13.71 -16.72
CA ALA A 175 2.22 -15.13 -16.50
C ALA A 175 3.11 -15.41 -15.28
N GLU A 176 3.75 -14.38 -14.74
CA GLU A 176 4.72 -14.51 -13.63
C GLU A 176 4.03 -14.42 -12.26
N HIS A 177 2.80 -13.88 -12.20
CA HIS A 177 2.08 -13.63 -10.95
C HIS A 177 0.71 -14.33 -10.92
N ASN A 178 0.28 -14.71 -9.71
CA ASN A 178 -1.07 -15.22 -9.47
C ASN A 178 -2.10 -14.13 -9.79
N ARG A 179 -3.24 -14.53 -10.34
CA ARG A 179 -4.35 -13.63 -10.67
C ARG A 179 -5.05 -13.16 -9.38
N TYR A 180 -4.69 -11.98 -8.90
CA TYR A 180 -5.35 -11.30 -7.79
C TYR A 180 -5.93 -9.99 -8.29
N ALA A 181 -7.24 -9.76 -8.08
CA ALA A 181 -8.00 -8.62 -8.58
C ALA A 181 -7.53 -8.15 -9.97
N PRO A 182 -7.59 -9.05 -10.98
CA PRO A 182 -6.98 -8.80 -12.29
C PRO A 182 -7.62 -7.60 -12.97
N PHE A 183 -6.81 -6.79 -13.66
CA PHE A 183 -7.27 -5.62 -14.39
C PHE A 183 -6.48 -5.40 -15.69
N GLN A 184 -7.06 -4.64 -16.61
CA GLN A 184 -6.36 -4.15 -17.79
C GLN A 184 -6.00 -2.67 -17.62
N ILE A 185 -4.82 -2.26 -18.08
CA ILE A 185 -4.37 -0.85 -17.97
C ILE A 185 -5.37 0.10 -18.61
N ARG A 186 -5.98 -0.29 -19.75
CA ARG A 186 -7.00 0.51 -20.43
C ARG A 186 -8.22 0.78 -19.55
N GLU A 187 -8.64 -0.20 -18.73
CA GLU A 187 -9.80 -0.04 -17.84
C GLU A 187 -9.53 1.03 -16.79
N LEU A 188 -8.31 1.07 -16.23
CA LEU A 188 -7.93 2.11 -15.28
C LEU A 188 -7.89 3.50 -15.94
N LYS A 189 -7.39 3.59 -17.19
CA LYS A 189 -7.38 4.84 -17.95
C LYS A 189 -8.79 5.37 -18.24
N GLU A 190 -9.73 4.49 -18.56
CA GLU A 190 -11.12 4.84 -18.84
C GLU A 190 -11.87 5.43 -17.64
N LYS A 191 -11.38 5.19 -16.40
CA LYS A 191 -11.97 5.78 -15.18
C LYS A 191 -11.70 7.27 -15.03
N GLN A 192 -10.74 7.82 -15.75
CA GLN A 192 -10.35 9.23 -15.69
C GLN A 192 -9.92 9.69 -14.29
N PHE A 193 -9.33 8.78 -13.52
CA PHE A 193 -8.68 9.11 -12.25
C PHE A 193 -7.32 9.74 -12.54
N ASP A 194 -6.82 10.55 -11.60
CA ASP A 194 -5.56 11.28 -11.76
C ASP A 194 -4.34 10.40 -11.41
N TYR A 195 -4.53 9.44 -10.49
CA TYR A 195 -3.48 8.55 -10.03
C TYR A 195 -4.05 7.17 -9.63
N TRP A 196 -3.28 6.11 -9.91
CA TRP A 196 -3.54 4.76 -9.44
C TRP A 196 -2.39 4.26 -8.58
N ALA A 197 -2.66 4.11 -7.29
CA ALA A 197 -1.75 3.53 -6.31
C ALA A 197 -1.94 2.01 -6.28
N LEU A 198 -1.06 1.30 -6.98
CA LEU A 198 -1.11 -0.15 -7.09
C LEU A 198 -0.23 -0.84 -6.05
N GLY A 199 -0.58 -2.06 -5.63
CA GLY A 199 0.22 -3.00 -4.85
C GLY A 199 0.13 -4.40 -5.42
N HIS A 200 0.82 -5.37 -4.82
CA HIS A 200 0.95 -6.77 -5.19
C HIS A 200 2.22 -7.11 -5.99
N ILE A 201 2.66 -6.26 -6.89
CA ILE A 201 3.85 -6.51 -7.69
C ILE A 201 5.07 -5.92 -6.98
N HIS A 202 6.00 -6.78 -6.57
CA HIS A 202 7.19 -6.39 -5.79
C HIS A 202 8.25 -5.64 -6.59
N LYS A 203 8.10 -5.60 -7.92
CA LYS A 203 8.93 -4.81 -8.82
C LYS A 203 8.37 -3.40 -8.97
N ARG A 204 9.24 -2.40 -8.85
CA ARG A 204 8.88 -1.01 -9.14
C ARG A 204 8.60 -0.84 -10.64
N GLU A 205 7.43 -0.32 -11.00
CA GLU A 205 7.04 -0.17 -12.40
C GLU A 205 6.01 0.96 -12.60
N ILE A 206 6.23 1.80 -13.61
CA ILE A 206 5.28 2.80 -14.07
C ILE A 206 4.58 2.23 -15.31
N LEU A 207 3.29 1.87 -15.16
CA LEU A 207 2.49 1.32 -16.24
C LEU A 207 1.93 2.38 -17.18
N SER A 208 1.77 3.61 -16.68
CA SER A 208 1.32 4.77 -17.44
C SER A 208 1.74 6.06 -16.74
N GLU A 209 2.04 7.09 -17.51
CA GLU A 209 2.34 8.44 -17.02
C GLU A 209 1.09 9.32 -16.97
N GLU A 210 0.10 9.08 -17.87
CA GLU A 210 -1.18 9.80 -17.94
C GLU A 210 -2.35 8.85 -18.18
N PRO A 211 -3.22 8.65 -17.16
CA PRO A 211 -2.97 8.98 -15.76
C PRO A 211 -1.77 8.20 -15.20
N CYS A 212 -1.18 8.67 -14.12
CA CYS A 212 -0.12 7.94 -13.45
C CYS A 212 -0.67 6.62 -12.87
N ILE A 213 -0.15 5.47 -13.35
CA ILE A 213 -0.50 4.13 -12.88
C ILE A 213 0.79 3.46 -12.43
N ILE A 214 0.96 3.21 -11.14
CA ILE A 214 2.28 2.90 -10.57
C ILE A 214 2.21 1.74 -9.59
N TYR A 215 3.11 0.77 -9.74
CA TYR A 215 3.56 -0.14 -8.70
C TYR A 215 4.82 0.43 -8.04
N PRO A 216 4.83 0.73 -6.74
CA PRO A 216 6.04 1.19 -6.05
C PRO A 216 7.04 0.05 -5.85
N GLY A 217 6.58 -1.19 -5.97
CA GLY A 217 7.29 -2.38 -5.54
C GLY A 217 7.26 -2.54 -4.02
N ASN A 218 7.92 -3.57 -3.51
CA ASN A 218 8.08 -3.73 -2.07
C ASN A 218 9.15 -2.79 -1.50
N ILE A 219 9.06 -2.51 -0.21
CA ILE A 219 9.99 -1.60 0.48
C ILE A 219 11.33 -2.25 0.79
N GLN A 220 11.40 -3.58 0.75
CA GLN A 220 12.60 -4.40 0.97
C GLN A 220 12.47 -5.73 0.22
N GLY A 221 13.50 -6.14 -0.53
CA GLY A 221 13.51 -7.44 -1.18
C GLY A 221 13.45 -8.58 -0.18
N ARG A 222 12.58 -9.57 -0.43
CA ARG A 222 12.33 -10.74 0.43
C ARG A 222 13.18 -11.94 0.06
N HIS A 223 13.71 -11.95 -1.15
CA HIS A 223 14.62 -12.98 -1.63
C HIS A 223 15.58 -12.43 -2.69
N ARG A 224 16.68 -13.14 -2.95
CA ARG A 224 17.78 -12.67 -3.81
C ARG A 224 17.43 -12.38 -5.28
N LYS A 225 16.26 -12.77 -5.75
CA LYS A 225 15.81 -12.47 -7.12
C LYS A 225 15.06 -11.13 -7.21
N GLU A 226 14.61 -10.57 -6.09
CA GLU A 226 13.95 -9.26 -6.04
C GLU A 226 15.00 -8.15 -6.00
N THR A 227 15.61 -7.91 -7.15
CA THR A 227 16.65 -6.89 -7.35
C THR A 227 16.02 -5.54 -7.73
N GLY A 228 16.85 -4.49 -7.82
CA GLY A 228 16.44 -3.15 -8.19
C GLY A 228 16.10 -2.25 -7.01
N GLU A 229 15.62 -1.06 -7.32
CA GLU A 229 15.28 -0.05 -6.32
C GLU A 229 14.07 -0.47 -5.50
N LYS A 230 14.12 -0.19 -4.20
CA LYS A 230 13.08 -0.49 -3.21
C LYS A 230 12.67 0.79 -2.48
N GLY A 231 11.40 0.89 -2.10
CA GLY A 231 10.91 2.05 -1.36
C GLY A 231 9.50 2.47 -1.72
N ALA A 232 9.29 3.77 -1.88
CA ALA A 232 7.99 4.39 -2.13
C ALA A 232 8.12 5.52 -3.16
N TYR A 233 6.99 5.98 -3.69
CA TYR A 233 6.92 7.19 -4.51
C TYR A 233 6.48 8.39 -3.66
N LEU A 234 7.09 9.53 -3.94
CA LEU A 234 6.67 10.84 -3.47
C LEU A 234 6.17 11.65 -4.66
#